data_b575183bf95a6ca726d40f5ba28ac807
#
_entry.id   b575183bf95a6ca726d40f5ba28ac807
#
_cell.length_a   1.000
_cell.length_b   1.000
_cell.length_c   1.000
_cell.angle_alpha   90.00
_cell.angle_beta   90.00
_cell.angle_gamma   90.00
#
_symmetry.space_group_name_H-M   'P 1'
#
loop_
_entity.id
_entity.type
_entity.pdbx_description
1 polymer ?
#
loop_
_entity_poly.entity_id
_entity_poly.type
_entity_poly.pdbx_seq_one_letter_code
_entity_poly.pdbx_strand_id
1 'polypeptide(L)'
;MDQNIKDCFKKSLDETAIPGELYKKYSVKKGLRNEDGTGVLVGLTNISDVVGYKKVDGEKVDDYGTLYYRGINVKDIVENGKGRRFLYEEVCFLILFGYLPNREELEHFKKTISDHYTLPERYLELNILGYPEKNLMNKLQREVLMLYSYDDDPDNVGVLETLYKGIDLIAKIPVIVSYTYQSKVH
;
A
#
# COMPACT_ATOMS: atom_id res chain seq x y z
N MET A 1 31.74 -11.13 -14.28
CA MET A 1 31.65 -11.66 -12.90
C MET A 1 32.75 -12.69 -12.74
N ASP A 2 33.61 -12.52 -11.73
CA ASP A 2 34.77 -13.34 -11.48
C ASP A 2 34.39 -14.81 -11.26
N GLN A 3 35.14 -15.76 -11.87
CA GLN A 3 34.88 -17.19 -11.75
C GLN A 3 35.07 -17.67 -10.29
N ASN A 4 36.05 -17.13 -9.59
CA ASN A 4 36.28 -17.45 -8.17
C ASN A 4 35.08 -17.12 -7.29
N ILE A 5 34.42 -15.97 -7.53
CA ILE A 5 33.19 -15.58 -6.78
C ILE A 5 32.04 -16.56 -7.06
N LYS A 6 31.92 -17.05 -8.30
CA LYS A 6 30.90 -18.05 -8.65
C LYS A 6 31.15 -19.38 -7.93
N ASP A 7 32.41 -19.80 -7.83
CA ASP A 7 32.77 -21.05 -7.18
C ASP A 7 32.60 -20.96 -5.65
N CYS A 8 32.98 -19.83 -5.05
CA CYS A 8 32.68 -19.52 -3.64
C CYS A 8 31.18 -19.51 -3.37
N PHE A 9 30.39 -18.91 -4.25
CA PHE A 9 28.92 -18.89 -4.13
C PHE A 9 28.33 -20.29 -4.16
N LYS A 10 28.73 -21.15 -5.11
CA LYS A 10 28.28 -22.53 -5.18
C LYS A 10 28.56 -23.29 -3.88
N LYS A 11 29.79 -23.18 -3.37
CA LYS A 11 30.17 -23.81 -2.12
C LYS A 11 29.35 -23.29 -0.94
N SER A 12 29.07 -21.98 -0.89
CA SER A 12 28.30 -21.37 0.19
C SER A 12 26.85 -21.89 0.26
N LEU A 13 26.23 -22.29 -0.86
CA LEU A 13 24.88 -22.84 -0.86
C LEU A 13 24.73 -24.11 -0.01
N ASP A 14 25.73 -24.97 -0.06
CA ASP A 14 25.73 -26.21 0.74
C ASP A 14 26.12 -25.93 2.20
N GLU A 15 27.14 -25.10 2.42
CA GLU A 15 27.65 -24.76 3.75
C GLU A 15 26.68 -23.94 4.60
N THR A 16 25.81 -23.14 3.96
CA THR A 16 24.86 -22.26 4.64
C THR A 16 23.41 -22.76 4.63
N ALA A 17 23.17 -23.95 4.06
CA ALA A 17 21.82 -24.53 4.00
C ALA A 17 21.27 -24.84 5.40
N ILE A 18 20.09 -24.33 5.71
CA ILE A 18 19.38 -24.65 6.94
C ILE A 18 18.41 -25.80 6.66
N PRO A 19 18.57 -26.98 7.28
CA PRO A 19 17.67 -28.10 7.10
C PRO A 19 16.22 -27.74 7.44
N GLY A 20 15.28 -28.07 6.55
CA GLY A 20 13.87 -27.72 6.70
C GLY A 20 13.20 -28.27 7.97
N GLU A 21 13.71 -29.41 8.49
CA GLU A 21 13.25 -30.01 9.74
C GLU A 21 13.48 -29.13 10.99
N LEU A 22 14.47 -28.22 10.94
CA LEU A 22 14.75 -27.30 12.04
C LEU A 22 13.61 -26.29 12.22
N TYR A 23 12.92 -25.91 11.14
CA TYR A 23 11.76 -25.02 11.22
C TYR A 23 10.63 -25.64 12.05
N LYS A 24 10.39 -26.95 11.90
CA LYS A 24 9.42 -27.70 12.72
C LYS A 24 9.91 -27.84 14.15
N LYS A 25 11.19 -28.27 14.34
CA LYS A 25 11.80 -28.47 15.66
C LYS A 25 11.72 -27.23 16.54
N TYR A 26 11.93 -26.05 15.96
CA TYR A 26 11.91 -24.77 16.68
C TYR A 26 10.59 -24.02 16.55
N SER A 27 9.54 -24.63 15.99
CA SER A 27 8.24 -24.00 15.77
C SER A 27 8.33 -22.65 15.05
N VAL A 28 9.24 -22.54 14.09
CA VAL A 28 9.47 -21.28 13.33
C VAL A 28 8.29 -21.04 12.42
N LYS A 29 7.68 -19.86 12.55
CA LYS A 29 6.59 -19.42 11.67
C LYS A 29 7.14 -19.08 10.28
N LYS A 30 6.41 -19.46 9.24
CA LYS A 30 6.75 -19.13 7.86
C LYS A 30 6.13 -17.78 7.49
N GLY A 31 6.78 -16.70 7.91
CA GLY A 31 6.23 -15.35 7.85
C GLY A 31 5.04 -15.19 8.81
N LEU A 32 3.97 -14.54 8.37
CA LEU A 32 2.75 -14.31 9.13
C LEU A 32 1.72 -15.47 8.95
N ARG A 33 2.21 -16.73 8.90
CA ARG A 33 1.36 -17.91 8.75
C ARG A 33 1.62 -18.91 9.86
N ASN A 34 0.54 -19.53 10.34
CA ASN A 34 0.58 -20.71 11.17
C ASN A 34 0.96 -21.95 10.33
N GLU A 35 1.26 -23.06 10.99
CA GLU A 35 1.65 -24.30 10.34
C GLU A 35 0.53 -24.88 9.44
N ASP A 36 -0.73 -24.68 9.83
CA ASP A 36 -1.95 -25.03 9.08
C ASP A 36 -2.28 -24.06 7.91
N GLY A 37 -1.42 -23.05 7.67
CA GLY A 37 -1.59 -22.05 6.63
C GLY A 37 -2.55 -20.91 6.98
N THR A 38 -3.13 -20.89 8.18
CA THR A 38 -3.95 -19.76 8.66
C THR A 38 -3.08 -18.55 8.98
N GLY A 39 -3.67 -17.34 8.98
CA GLY A 39 -2.98 -16.11 9.35
C GLY A 39 -2.65 -16.07 10.84
N VAL A 40 -1.51 -15.46 11.19
CA VAL A 40 -1.17 -15.14 12.58
C VAL A 40 -1.87 -13.84 12.96
N LEU A 41 -2.55 -13.83 14.11
CA LEU A 41 -3.14 -12.62 14.67
C LEU A 41 -2.03 -11.74 15.26
N VAL A 42 -1.73 -10.62 14.58
CA VAL A 42 -0.67 -9.69 14.99
C VAL A 42 -1.20 -8.35 15.51
N GLY A 43 -2.51 -8.11 15.37
CA GLY A 43 -3.15 -6.89 15.86
C GLY A 43 -4.63 -6.88 15.50
N LEU A 44 -5.31 -5.82 15.95
CA LEU A 44 -6.71 -5.58 15.65
C LEU A 44 -6.83 -4.32 14.79
N THR A 45 -7.72 -4.36 13.81
CA THR A 45 -8.08 -3.22 12.98
C THR A 45 -9.58 -3.23 12.69
N ASN A 46 -10.16 -2.05 12.54
CA ASN A 46 -11.52 -1.85 12.06
C ASN A 46 -11.55 -1.14 10.69
N ILE A 47 -10.38 -1.01 10.04
CA ILE A 47 -10.26 -0.30 8.76
C ILE A 47 -10.72 -1.18 7.61
N SER A 48 -10.24 -2.41 7.57
CA SER A 48 -10.59 -3.36 6.52
C SER A 48 -10.57 -4.79 7.00
N ASP A 49 -11.36 -5.64 6.35
CA ASP A 49 -11.36 -7.08 6.58
C ASP A 49 -11.46 -7.82 5.24
N VAL A 50 -10.70 -8.91 5.12
CA VAL A 50 -10.71 -9.79 3.96
C VAL A 50 -11.12 -11.19 4.41
N VAL A 51 -12.34 -11.58 4.03
CA VAL A 51 -12.90 -12.90 4.37
C VAL A 51 -12.82 -13.80 3.15
N GLY A 52 -12.00 -14.83 3.19
CA GLY A 52 -11.86 -15.82 2.10
C GLY A 52 -12.10 -17.25 2.54
N TYR A 53 -12.42 -17.47 3.82
CA TYR A 53 -12.78 -18.77 4.36
C TYR A 53 -13.65 -18.60 5.61
N LYS A 54 -14.36 -19.68 5.95
CA LYS A 54 -15.11 -19.80 7.22
C LYS A 54 -14.66 -21.07 7.95
N LYS A 55 -14.92 -21.14 9.25
CA LYS A 55 -14.72 -22.35 10.02
C LYS A 55 -16.05 -23.07 10.19
N VAL A 56 -16.11 -24.32 9.73
CA VAL A 56 -17.26 -25.23 9.93
C VAL A 56 -16.73 -26.41 10.74
N ASP A 57 -17.31 -26.67 11.90
CA ASP A 57 -16.90 -27.73 12.84
C ASP A 57 -15.40 -27.69 13.21
N GLY A 58 -14.83 -26.48 13.25
CA GLY A 58 -13.41 -26.25 13.55
C GLY A 58 -12.48 -26.36 12.34
N GLU A 59 -12.94 -26.86 11.21
CA GLU A 59 -12.17 -26.97 9.98
C GLU A 59 -12.36 -25.74 9.08
N LYS A 60 -11.29 -25.40 8.36
CA LYS A 60 -11.28 -24.31 7.40
C LYS A 60 -11.97 -24.75 6.11
N VAL A 61 -13.04 -24.05 5.75
CA VAL A 61 -13.75 -24.23 4.48
C VAL A 61 -13.61 -22.96 3.67
N ASP A 62 -13.21 -23.07 2.42
CA ASP A 62 -13.09 -21.93 1.52
C ASP A 62 -14.45 -21.25 1.31
N ASP A 63 -14.43 -19.94 1.24
CA ASP A 63 -15.59 -19.10 0.96
C ASP A 63 -15.23 -18.07 -0.11
N TYR A 64 -16.23 -17.40 -0.68
CA TYR A 64 -15.99 -16.33 -1.63
C TYR A 64 -15.15 -15.22 -0.97
N GLY A 65 -14.08 -14.78 -1.65
CA GLY A 65 -13.28 -13.65 -1.19
C GLY A 65 -14.14 -12.38 -1.13
N THR A 66 -14.30 -11.85 0.08
CA THR A 66 -15.08 -10.62 0.32
C THR A 66 -14.19 -9.61 1.03
N LEU A 67 -14.16 -8.38 0.50
CA LEU A 67 -13.43 -7.25 1.08
C LEU A 67 -14.42 -6.28 1.69
N TYR A 68 -14.15 -5.88 2.92
CA TYR A 68 -14.90 -4.86 3.64
C TYR A 68 -14.00 -3.66 3.94
N TYR A 69 -14.53 -2.45 3.75
CA TYR A 69 -13.95 -1.20 4.26
C TYR A 69 -14.86 -0.62 5.31
N ARG A 70 -14.35 -0.45 6.53
CA ARG A 70 -15.12 0.06 7.68
C ARG A 70 -16.45 -0.68 7.88
N GLY A 71 -16.46 -2.00 7.66
CA GLY A 71 -17.64 -2.86 7.77
C GLY A 71 -18.58 -2.84 6.57
N ILE A 72 -18.32 -2.04 5.53
CA ILE A 72 -19.13 -1.99 4.30
C ILE A 72 -18.49 -2.87 3.25
N ASN A 73 -19.26 -3.74 2.61
CA ASN A 73 -18.79 -4.58 1.52
C ASN A 73 -18.39 -3.71 0.32
N VAL A 74 -17.18 -3.89 -0.18
CA VAL A 74 -16.66 -3.10 -1.32
C VAL A 74 -17.53 -3.29 -2.57
N LYS A 75 -18.13 -4.46 -2.76
CA LYS A 75 -19.05 -4.69 -3.87
C LYS A 75 -20.27 -3.76 -3.80
N ASP A 76 -20.84 -3.57 -2.60
CA ASP A 76 -21.95 -2.66 -2.40
C ASP A 76 -21.55 -1.20 -2.65
N ILE A 77 -20.35 -0.80 -2.24
CA ILE A 77 -19.81 0.53 -2.55
C ILE A 77 -19.74 0.76 -4.05
N VAL A 78 -19.19 -0.21 -4.81
CA VAL A 78 -19.06 -0.11 -6.26
C VAL A 78 -20.42 -0.12 -6.95
N GLU A 79 -21.33 -0.99 -6.54
CA GLU A 79 -22.67 -1.08 -7.14
C GLU A 79 -23.49 0.18 -6.91
N ASN A 80 -23.48 0.72 -5.70
CA ASN A 80 -24.16 1.98 -5.37
C ASN A 80 -23.43 3.22 -5.97
N GLY A 81 -22.17 3.07 -6.34
CA GLY A 81 -21.38 4.11 -6.99
C GLY A 81 -21.51 4.16 -8.52
N LYS A 82 -22.22 3.20 -9.15
CA LYS A 82 -22.38 3.16 -10.61
C LYS A 82 -22.98 4.46 -11.16
N GLY A 83 -22.28 5.04 -12.14
CA GLY A 83 -22.70 6.31 -12.77
C GLY A 83 -22.36 7.57 -11.95
N ARG A 84 -21.81 7.44 -10.76
CA ARG A 84 -21.29 8.59 -9.97
C ARG A 84 -19.83 8.87 -10.30
N ARG A 85 -19.46 10.14 -10.30
CA ARG A 85 -18.08 10.59 -10.31
C ARG A 85 -17.56 10.70 -8.86
N PHE A 86 -16.24 10.64 -8.70
CA PHE A 86 -15.57 10.86 -7.40
C PHE A 86 -15.80 9.74 -6.36
N LEU A 87 -16.02 8.50 -6.81
CA LEU A 87 -16.13 7.35 -5.92
C LEU A 87 -14.81 7.09 -5.17
N TYR A 88 -13.67 7.40 -5.78
CA TYR A 88 -12.36 7.26 -5.16
C TYR A 88 -12.23 8.13 -3.91
N GLU A 89 -12.58 9.40 -4.00
CA GLU A 89 -12.50 10.34 -2.88
C GLU A 89 -13.47 9.96 -1.76
N GLU A 90 -14.65 9.46 -2.10
CA GLU A 90 -15.62 8.96 -1.12
C GLU A 90 -15.07 7.74 -0.35
N VAL A 91 -14.38 6.82 -1.03
CA VAL A 91 -13.72 5.67 -0.40
C VAL A 91 -12.51 6.10 0.44
N CYS A 92 -11.70 7.04 -0.03
CA CYS A 92 -10.63 7.61 0.76
C CYS A 92 -11.16 8.23 2.05
N PHE A 93 -12.24 8.99 1.97
CA PHE A 93 -12.90 9.58 3.14
C PHE A 93 -13.38 8.50 4.11
N LEU A 94 -14.08 7.47 3.60
CA LEU A 94 -14.55 6.35 4.42
C LEU A 94 -13.40 5.67 5.19
N ILE A 95 -12.29 5.39 4.50
CA ILE A 95 -11.14 4.71 5.12
C ILE A 95 -10.49 5.60 6.18
N LEU A 96 -10.29 6.88 5.90
CA LEU A 96 -9.63 7.83 6.80
C LEU A 96 -10.50 8.14 8.03
N PHE A 97 -11.78 8.46 7.83
CA PHE A 97 -12.65 8.99 8.87
C PHE A 97 -13.61 7.95 9.48
N GLY A 98 -13.81 6.80 8.84
CA GLY A 98 -14.56 5.69 9.40
C GLY A 98 -16.06 5.67 9.10
N TYR A 99 -16.56 6.63 8.31
CA TYR A 99 -17.96 6.73 7.89
C TYR A 99 -18.07 7.29 6.47
N LEU A 100 -19.21 7.09 5.83
CA LEU A 100 -19.48 7.67 4.49
C LEU A 100 -19.79 9.17 4.63
N PRO A 101 -19.17 10.04 3.80
CA PRO A 101 -19.40 11.47 3.87
C PRO A 101 -20.81 11.83 3.41
N ASN A 102 -21.39 12.85 4.00
CA ASN A 102 -22.52 13.54 3.39
C ASN A 102 -22.06 14.37 2.17
N ARG A 103 -22.99 15.01 1.47
CA ARG A 103 -22.69 15.75 0.24
C ARG A 103 -21.71 16.92 0.46
N GLU A 104 -21.91 17.65 1.54
CA GLU A 104 -21.08 18.82 1.87
C GLU A 104 -19.65 18.39 2.27
N GLU A 105 -19.51 17.38 3.12
CA GLU A 105 -18.24 16.78 3.50
C GLU A 105 -17.46 16.24 2.30
N LEU A 106 -18.16 15.56 1.37
CA LEU A 106 -17.53 15.03 0.16
C LEU A 106 -17.03 16.18 -0.74
N GLU A 107 -17.83 17.21 -0.97
CA GLU A 107 -17.40 18.35 -1.80
C GLU A 107 -16.22 19.09 -1.17
N HIS A 108 -16.22 19.25 0.15
CA HIS A 108 -15.08 19.85 0.86
C HIS A 108 -13.81 18.99 0.74
N PHE A 109 -13.95 17.69 0.97
CA PHE A 109 -12.82 16.75 0.87
C PHE A 109 -12.25 16.67 -0.54
N LYS A 110 -13.08 16.65 -1.57
CA LYS A 110 -12.66 16.73 -2.98
C LYS A 110 -11.85 17.99 -3.27
N LYS A 111 -12.31 19.13 -2.75
CA LYS A 111 -11.59 20.39 -2.88
C LYS A 111 -10.22 20.27 -2.20
N THR A 112 -10.16 19.75 -0.99
CA THR A 112 -8.91 19.54 -0.26
C THR A 112 -7.94 18.68 -1.07
N ILE A 113 -8.36 17.52 -1.59
CA ILE A 113 -7.52 16.67 -2.45
C ILE A 113 -7.03 17.43 -3.70
N SER A 114 -7.93 18.19 -4.36
CA SER A 114 -7.60 18.97 -5.55
C SER A 114 -6.55 20.05 -5.29
N ASP A 115 -6.66 20.73 -4.17
CA ASP A 115 -5.71 21.79 -3.77
C ASP A 115 -4.29 21.22 -3.52
N HIS A 116 -4.17 19.92 -3.24
CA HIS A 116 -2.91 19.21 -2.99
C HIS A 116 -2.29 18.49 -4.21
N TYR A 117 -2.88 18.58 -5.40
CA TYR A 117 -2.32 17.95 -6.62
C TYR A 117 -0.99 18.54 -7.08
N THR A 118 -0.69 19.77 -6.70
CA THR A 118 0.52 20.47 -7.13
C THR A 118 1.75 19.83 -6.51
N LEU A 119 2.70 19.42 -7.37
CA LEU A 119 4.01 18.96 -6.92
C LEU A 119 4.87 20.14 -6.45
N PRO A 120 5.83 19.89 -5.55
CA PRO A 120 6.79 20.93 -5.13
C PRO A 120 7.54 21.55 -6.32
N GLU A 121 8.02 22.77 -6.13
CA GLU A 121 8.77 23.49 -7.17
C GLU A 121 9.95 22.67 -7.68
N ARG A 122 10.09 22.58 -9.01
CA ARG A 122 11.13 21.81 -9.72
C ARG A 122 11.15 20.30 -9.45
N TYR A 123 10.16 19.79 -8.72
CA TYR A 123 10.11 18.36 -8.40
C TYR A 123 10.02 17.49 -9.66
N LEU A 124 9.16 17.89 -10.60
CA LEU A 124 8.96 17.16 -11.86
C LEU A 124 10.27 17.07 -12.66
N GLU A 125 10.95 18.19 -12.84
CA GLU A 125 12.16 18.29 -13.65
C GLU A 125 13.34 17.52 -13.03
N LEU A 126 13.57 17.73 -11.74
CA LEU A 126 14.75 17.19 -11.06
C LEU A 126 14.62 15.71 -10.72
N ASN A 127 13.44 15.27 -10.31
CA ASN A 127 13.27 13.91 -9.80
C ASN A 127 12.65 12.98 -10.83
N ILE A 128 11.58 13.39 -11.50
CA ILE A 128 10.86 12.50 -12.44
C ILE A 128 11.54 12.47 -13.80
N LEU A 129 11.69 13.64 -14.44
CA LEU A 129 12.24 13.73 -15.80
C LEU A 129 13.76 13.55 -15.83
N GLY A 130 14.46 14.01 -14.80
CA GLY A 130 15.92 13.86 -14.72
C GLY A 130 16.40 12.40 -14.61
N TYR A 131 15.56 11.50 -14.11
CA TYR A 131 15.92 10.09 -13.89
C TYR A 131 14.80 9.15 -14.34
N PRO A 132 14.56 9.02 -15.65
CA PRO A 132 13.55 8.07 -16.16
C PRO A 132 13.91 6.63 -15.79
N GLU A 133 12.90 5.81 -15.50
CA GLU A 133 13.11 4.46 -14.98
C GLU A 133 12.15 3.45 -15.62
N LYS A 134 12.67 2.27 -15.93
CA LYS A 134 11.86 1.17 -16.49
C LYS A 134 10.91 0.55 -15.47
N ASN A 135 11.34 0.47 -14.20
CA ASN A 135 10.56 -0.07 -13.09
C ASN A 135 9.78 1.04 -12.39
N LEU A 136 8.50 1.18 -12.76
CA LEU A 136 7.63 2.23 -12.22
C LEU A 136 7.39 2.12 -10.71
N MET A 137 7.34 0.90 -10.15
CA MET A 137 7.16 0.72 -8.71
C MET A 137 8.40 1.17 -7.93
N ASN A 138 9.59 0.83 -8.43
CA ASN A 138 10.84 1.33 -7.85
C ASN A 138 10.91 2.86 -7.93
N LYS A 139 10.53 3.42 -9.08
CA LYS A 139 10.48 4.87 -9.27
C LYS A 139 9.52 5.52 -8.29
N LEU A 140 8.30 5.03 -8.16
CA LEU A 140 7.30 5.54 -7.23
C LEU A 140 7.80 5.55 -5.78
N GLN A 141 8.45 4.46 -5.34
CA GLN A 141 9.01 4.39 -3.98
C GLN A 141 10.04 5.50 -3.73
N ARG A 142 10.94 5.74 -4.69
CA ARG A 142 11.94 6.82 -4.59
C ARG A 142 11.29 8.20 -4.57
N GLU A 143 10.28 8.40 -5.41
CA GLU A 143 9.55 9.67 -5.46
C GLU A 143 8.81 9.96 -4.15
N VAL A 144 8.17 8.96 -3.56
CA VAL A 144 7.51 9.13 -2.24
C VAL A 144 8.55 9.49 -1.17
N LEU A 145 9.71 8.81 -1.15
CA LEU A 145 10.79 9.14 -0.21
C LEU A 145 11.37 10.54 -0.46
N MET A 146 11.42 10.98 -1.72
CA MET A 146 11.92 12.31 -2.05
C MET A 146 11.01 13.42 -1.53
N LEU A 147 9.70 13.20 -1.40
CA LEU A 147 8.77 14.17 -0.81
C LEU A 147 9.14 14.55 0.62
N TYR A 148 9.82 13.66 1.36
CA TYR A 148 10.37 13.94 2.69
C TYR A 148 11.26 15.20 2.69
N SER A 149 12.06 15.41 1.64
CA SER A 149 12.98 16.57 1.52
C SER A 149 12.26 17.88 1.20
N TYR A 150 10.97 17.82 0.89
CA TYR A 150 10.12 19.00 0.59
C TYR A 150 9.10 19.29 1.70
N ASP A 151 9.08 18.49 2.75
CA ASP A 151 8.25 18.70 3.94
C ASP A 151 9.06 19.54 4.95
N ASP A 152 8.47 20.61 5.45
CA ASP A 152 9.12 21.51 6.41
C ASP A 152 9.28 20.87 7.80
N ASP A 153 8.47 19.86 8.14
CA ASP A 153 8.49 19.15 9.42
C ASP A 153 8.25 17.64 9.22
N PRO A 154 9.16 16.94 8.50
CA PRO A 154 8.92 15.58 8.06
C PRO A 154 8.84 14.55 9.21
N ASP A 155 9.54 14.81 10.31
CA ASP A 155 9.63 13.90 11.46
C ASP A 155 8.48 14.09 12.48
N ASN A 156 7.59 15.03 12.24
CA ASN A 156 6.40 15.21 13.05
C ASN A 156 5.38 14.09 12.78
N VAL A 157 5.23 13.21 13.76
CA VAL A 157 4.35 12.04 13.74
C VAL A 157 3.08 12.23 14.59
N GLY A 158 2.72 13.47 14.89
CA GLY A 158 1.44 13.80 15.49
C GLY A 158 0.28 13.23 14.67
N VAL A 159 -0.82 12.87 15.31
CA VAL A 159 -1.95 12.21 14.63
C VAL A 159 -2.54 13.10 13.53
N LEU A 160 -2.71 14.38 13.81
CA LEU A 160 -3.26 15.33 12.84
C LEU A 160 -2.28 15.60 11.70
N GLU A 161 -1.00 15.78 12.00
CA GLU A 161 0.07 15.98 11.02
C GLU A 161 0.20 14.77 10.11
N THR A 162 0.14 13.57 10.66
CA THR A 162 0.15 12.31 9.88
C THR A 162 -1.06 12.24 8.95
N LEU A 163 -2.25 12.68 9.39
CA LEU A 163 -3.43 12.75 8.54
C LEU A 163 -3.22 13.72 7.36
N TYR A 164 -2.71 14.93 7.62
CA TYR A 164 -2.43 15.91 6.55
C TYR A 164 -1.39 15.39 5.55
N LYS A 165 -0.30 14.81 6.03
CA LYS A 165 0.72 14.17 5.16
C LYS A 165 0.12 13.03 4.35
N GLY A 166 -0.78 12.23 4.94
CA GLY A 166 -1.51 11.17 4.25
C GLY A 166 -2.41 11.70 3.14
N ILE A 167 -3.15 12.78 3.38
CA ILE A 167 -3.99 13.44 2.36
C ILE A 167 -3.13 13.99 1.23
N ASP A 168 -2.00 14.62 1.55
CA ASP A 168 -1.04 15.15 0.58
C ASP A 168 -0.49 14.02 -0.32
N LEU A 169 -0.12 12.88 0.25
CA LEU A 169 0.32 11.70 -0.51
C LEU A 169 -0.79 11.13 -1.39
N ILE A 170 -2.02 11.00 -0.88
CA ILE A 170 -3.19 10.54 -1.66
C ILE A 170 -3.38 11.43 -2.91
N ALA A 171 -3.20 12.73 -2.78
CA ALA A 171 -3.31 13.68 -3.89
C ALA A 171 -2.13 13.59 -4.87
N LYS A 172 -0.89 13.54 -4.37
CA LYS A 172 0.33 13.61 -5.21
C LYS A 172 0.67 12.29 -5.92
N ILE A 173 0.38 11.13 -5.32
CA ILE A 173 0.74 9.82 -5.91
C ILE A 173 0.18 9.64 -7.33
N PRO A 174 -1.10 9.90 -7.64
CA PRO A 174 -1.62 9.78 -8.99
C PRO A 174 -0.90 10.70 -9.99
N VAL A 175 -0.52 11.90 -9.58
CA VAL A 175 0.22 12.87 -10.40
C VAL A 175 1.63 12.34 -10.69
N ILE A 176 2.34 11.88 -9.66
CA ILE A 176 3.67 11.28 -9.77
C ILE A 176 3.64 10.07 -10.70
N VAL A 177 2.68 9.15 -10.51
CA VAL A 177 2.53 7.96 -11.35
C VAL A 177 2.29 8.34 -12.81
N SER A 178 1.43 9.32 -13.08
CA SER A 178 1.13 9.78 -14.43
C SER A 178 2.37 10.35 -15.12
N TYR A 179 3.10 11.24 -14.49
CA TYR A 179 4.33 11.80 -15.06
C TYR A 179 5.44 10.76 -15.19
N THR A 180 5.59 9.86 -14.22
CA THR A 180 6.57 8.78 -14.27
C THR A 180 6.29 7.84 -15.45
N TYR A 181 5.02 7.51 -15.68
CA TYR A 181 4.63 6.69 -16.82
C TYR A 181 4.92 7.40 -18.14
N GLN A 182 4.56 8.67 -18.27
CA GLN A 182 4.84 9.47 -19.46
C GLN A 182 6.36 9.57 -19.72
N SER A 183 7.16 9.83 -18.71
CA SER A 183 8.62 9.88 -18.80
C SER A 183 9.27 8.54 -19.22
N LYS A 184 8.60 7.41 -18.97
CA LYS A 184 9.05 6.08 -19.41
C LYS A 184 8.75 5.83 -20.88
N VAL A 185 7.63 6.35 -21.39
CA VAL A 185 7.10 6.03 -22.74
C VAL A 185 7.68 6.96 -23.81
N HIS A 186 8.05 8.16 -23.41
CA HIS A 186 8.62 9.20 -24.30
C HIS A 186 10.09 9.47 -23.96
#